data_a91e17c0e8e20784f5f4fe844c8402c0
#
_entry.id   a91e17c0e8e20784f5f4fe844c8402c0
#
_cell.length_a   1.000
_cell.length_b   1.000
_cell.length_c   1.000
_cell.angle_alpha   90.00
_cell.angle_beta   90.00
_cell.angle_gamma   90.00
#
_symmetry.space_group_name_H-M   'P 1'
#
loop_
_entity.id
_entity.type
_entity.pdbx_description
1 polymer ?
#
loop_
_entity_poly.entity_id
_entity_poly.type
_entity_poly.pdbx_seq_one_letter_code
_entity_poly.pdbx_strand_id
1 'polypeptide(L)'
;MSEREVARISVRILEKEYFVACPYEERSDLLDSAEFLNAKMREIRDSGKVVGLDRIAVMAALNLANELLRLRNHGQKLDHDFGGRVRALRERVESALAEGQQLEL
;
A
#
# COMPACT_ATOMS: atom_id res chain seq x y z
N MET A 1 -5.39 13.89 24.37
CA MET A 1 -5.43 13.65 24.08
C MET A 1 -5.44 13.58 23.42
N SER A 2 -5.26 13.37 23.20
CA SER A 2 -5.36 13.21 22.58
C SER A 2 -5.83 13.05 21.79
N GLU A 3 -6.13 13.11 21.77
CA GLU A 3 -6.84 12.75 21.06
C GLU A 3 -6.58 13.03 19.76
N ARG A 4 -6.27 12.12 19.07
CA ARG A 4 -6.12 12.15 17.84
C ARG A 4 -7.39 12.25 17.18
N GLU A 5 -7.57 13.10 16.30
CA GLU A 5 -8.77 13.18 15.58
C GLU A 5 -8.84 12.07 14.59
N VAL A 6 -9.97 11.47 14.48
CA VAL A 6 -10.20 10.38 13.57
C VAL A 6 -11.13 10.86 12.48
N ALA A 7 -10.74 10.62 11.25
CA ALA A 7 -11.55 10.96 10.10
C ALA A 7 -12.26 9.71 9.61
N ARG A 8 -13.52 9.87 9.19
CA ARG A 8 -14.24 8.79 8.57
C ARG A 8 -14.43 9.18 7.14
N ILE A 9 -13.94 8.37 6.24
CA ILE A 9 -14.02 8.68 4.83
C ILE A 9 -14.71 7.57 4.09
N SER A 10 -15.22 7.91 2.95
CA SER A 10 -15.88 6.97 2.08
C SER A 10 -15.00 6.75 0.88
N VAL A 11 -14.71 5.50 0.54
CA VAL A 11 -13.93 5.18 -0.64
C VAL A 11 -14.77 4.30 -1.54
N ARG A 12 -14.57 4.43 -2.84
CA ARG A 12 -15.34 3.70 -3.80
C ARG A 12 -14.44 2.75 -4.56
N ILE A 13 -14.74 1.47 -4.46
CA ILE A 13 -13.96 0.44 -5.14
C ILE A 13 -14.92 -0.37 -6.00
N LEU A 14 -14.75 -0.29 -7.30
CA LEU A 14 -15.60 -0.98 -8.27
C LEU A 14 -17.07 -0.76 -7.98
N GLU A 15 -17.43 0.50 -7.87
CA GLU A 15 -18.80 0.93 -7.64
C GLU A 15 -19.38 0.56 -6.29
N LYS A 16 -18.60 0.02 -5.40
CA LYS A 16 -19.04 -0.23 -4.05
C LYS A 16 -18.43 0.78 -3.12
N GLU A 17 -19.20 1.22 -2.16
CA GLU A 17 -18.75 2.24 -1.23
C GLU A 17 -18.35 1.60 0.08
N TYR A 18 -17.22 1.98 0.61
CA TYR A 18 -16.73 1.47 1.88
C TYR A 18 -16.40 2.65 2.77
N PHE A 19 -16.70 2.48 4.04
CA PHE A 19 -16.40 3.54 5.01
C PHE A 19 -15.20 3.09 5.84
N VAL A 20 -14.22 3.95 5.93
CA VAL A 20 -12.97 3.63 6.58
C VAL A 20 -12.64 4.73 7.57
N ALA A 21 -12.15 4.36 8.72
CA ALA A 21 -11.71 5.33 9.71
C ALA A 21 -10.19 5.36 9.73
N CYS A 22 -9.61 6.52 9.82
CA CYS A 22 -8.17 6.67 9.87
C CYS A 22 -7.82 7.93 10.64
N PRO A 23 -6.57 8.05 11.07
CA PRO A 23 -6.14 9.31 11.66
C PRO A 23 -6.32 10.43 10.65
N TYR A 24 -6.71 11.58 11.13
CA TYR A 24 -7.05 12.69 10.24
C TYR A 24 -5.90 13.02 9.29
N GLU A 25 -4.67 12.95 9.77
CA GLU A 25 -3.52 13.27 8.95
C GLU A 25 -3.30 12.30 7.81
N GLU A 26 -3.87 11.11 7.88
CA GLU A 26 -3.69 10.11 6.85
C GLU A 26 -4.83 10.06 5.87
N ARG A 27 -5.78 10.97 6.00
CA ARG A 27 -6.96 10.94 5.18
C ARG A 27 -6.63 11.06 3.68
N SER A 28 -5.78 12.01 3.36
CA SER A 28 -5.42 12.24 1.98
C SER A 28 -4.70 11.04 1.37
N ASP A 29 -3.77 10.47 2.14
CA ASP A 29 -3.03 9.31 1.66
C ASP A 29 -3.94 8.12 1.45
N LEU A 30 -4.91 7.95 2.32
CA LEU A 30 -5.82 6.83 2.20
C LEU A 30 -6.72 6.99 0.98
N LEU A 31 -7.17 8.21 0.72
CA LEU A 31 -7.99 8.46 -0.47
C LEU A 31 -7.20 8.20 -1.74
N ASP A 32 -5.94 8.59 -1.77
CA ASP A 32 -5.09 8.33 -2.92
C ASP A 32 -4.88 6.84 -3.10
N SER A 33 -4.69 6.13 -2.00
CA SER A 33 -4.50 4.69 -2.06
C SER A 33 -5.74 3.99 -2.59
N ALA A 34 -6.91 4.46 -2.17
CA ALA A 34 -8.15 3.87 -2.64
C ALA A 34 -8.33 4.08 -4.13
N GLU A 35 -7.96 5.26 -4.59
CA GLU A 35 -8.08 5.57 -6.00
C GLU A 35 -7.15 4.69 -6.81
N PHE A 36 -5.93 4.50 -6.34
CA PHE A 36 -4.96 3.67 -7.01
C PHE A 36 -5.42 2.22 -7.05
N LEU A 37 -5.92 1.73 -5.93
CA LEU A 37 -6.42 0.37 -5.84
C LEU A 37 -7.61 0.17 -6.77
N ASN A 38 -8.51 1.14 -6.80
CA ASN A 38 -9.68 1.05 -7.66
C ASN A 38 -9.26 0.96 -9.13
N ALA A 39 -8.26 1.72 -9.52
CA ALA A 39 -7.78 1.67 -10.90
C ALA A 39 -7.19 0.30 -11.23
N LYS A 40 -6.43 -0.26 -10.31
CA LYS A 40 -5.87 -1.59 -10.52
C LYS A 40 -6.95 -2.64 -10.61
N MET A 41 -7.94 -2.57 -9.76
CA MET A 41 -9.01 -3.56 -9.78
C MET A 41 -9.85 -3.42 -11.02
N ARG A 42 -10.01 -2.20 -11.50
CA ARG A 42 -10.74 -1.97 -12.72
C ARG A 42 -10.04 -2.59 -13.93
N GLU A 43 -8.72 -2.46 -13.97
CA GLU A 43 -7.96 -3.09 -15.03
C GLU A 43 -8.17 -4.59 -15.05
N ILE A 44 -8.13 -5.21 -13.88
CA ILE A 44 -8.30 -6.64 -13.78
C ILE A 44 -9.71 -7.04 -14.19
N ARG A 45 -10.70 -6.30 -13.74
CA ARG A 45 -12.07 -6.57 -14.11
C ARG A 45 -12.26 -6.49 -15.61
N ASP A 46 -11.71 -5.44 -16.21
CA ASP A 46 -11.91 -5.20 -17.64
C ASP A 46 -11.16 -6.19 -18.50
N SER A 47 -10.18 -6.89 -17.95
CA SER A 47 -9.49 -7.93 -18.71
C SER A 47 -10.42 -9.10 -18.99
N GLY A 48 -11.46 -9.26 -18.19
CA GLY A 48 -12.41 -10.33 -18.36
C GLY A 48 -11.93 -11.69 -17.92
N LYS A 49 -10.73 -11.79 -17.40
CA LYS A 49 -10.19 -13.08 -17.03
C LYS A 49 -10.47 -13.47 -15.61
N VAL A 50 -10.84 -12.53 -14.80
CA VAL A 50 -11.10 -12.76 -13.38
C VAL A 50 -12.48 -12.26 -13.06
N VAL A 51 -13.30 -13.09 -12.46
CA VAL A 51 -14.66 -12.74 -12.16
C VAL A 51 -14.89 -12.81 -10.66
N GLY A 52 -15.59 -11.85 -10.13
CA GLY A 52 -15.89 -11.81 -8.71
C GLY A 52 -15.06 -10.77 -8.01
N LEU A 53 -15.72 -9.97 -7.17
CA LEU A 53 -15.04 -8.87 -6.49
C LEU A 53 -13.90 -9.39 -5.61
N ASP A 54 -14.12 -10.47 -4.89
CA ASP A 54 -13.10 -10.99 -4.00
C ASP A 54 -11.88 -11.48 -4.79
N ARG A 55 -12.08 -12.10 -5.94
CA ARG A 55 -10.97 -12.58 -6.73
C ARG A 55 -10.22 -11.45 -7.37
N ILE A 56 -10.94 -10.45 -7.83
CA ILE A 56 -10.30 -9.26 -8.39
C ILE A 56 -9.45 -8.57 -7.32
N ALA A 57 -9.97 -8.50 -6.10
CA ALA A 57 -9.23 -7.86 -5.02
C ALA A 57 -7.97 -8.65 -4.69
N VAL A 58 -8.05 -9.98 -4.66
CA VAL A 58 -6.89 -10.81 -4.38
C VAL A 58 -5.83 -10.65 -5.47
N MET A 59 -6.26 -10.62 -6.72
CA MET A 59 -5.31 -10.43 -7.81
C MET A 59 -4.65 -9.08 -7.75
N ALA A 60 -5.43 -8.05 -7.43
CA ALA A 60 -4.85 -6.71 -7.29
C ALA A 60 -3.85 -6.69 -6.15
N ALA A 61 -4.19 -7.33 -5.03
CA ALA A 61 -3.30 -7.37 -3.89
C ALA A 61 -2.00 -8.11 -4.23
N LEU A 62 -2.09 -9.21 -4.96
CA LEU A 62 -0.91 -9.94 -5.36
C LEU A 62 -0.03 -9.12 -6.29
N ASN A 63 -0.63 -8.41 -7.23
CA ASN A 63 0.14 -7.57 -8.14
C ASN A 63 0.83 -6.45 -7.40
N LEU A 64 0.14 -5.84 -6.46
CA LEU A 64 0.72 -4.74 -5.70
C LEU A 64 1.82 -5.25 -4.76
N ALA A 65 1.61 -6.41 -4.15
CA ALA A 65 2.62 -7.00 -3.29
C ALA A 65 3.86 -7.36 -4.11
N ASN A 66 3.66 -7.87 -5.32
CA ASN A 66 4.77 -8.20 -6.18
C ASN A 66 5.57 -6.96 -6.56
N GLU A 67 4.88 -5.88 -6.88
CA GLU A 67 5.55 -4.64 -7.22
C GLU A 67 6.31 -4.08 -6.03
N LEU A 68 5.71 -4.17 -4.87
CA LEU A 68 6.36 -3.67 -3.66
C LEU A 68 7.64 -4.47 -3.39
N LEU A 69 7.57 -5.79 -3.52
CA LEU A 69 8.74 -6.62 -3.30
C LEU A 69 9.83 -6.37 -4.33
N ARG A 70 9.43 -6.10 -5.57
CA ARG A 70 10.40 -5.78 -6.59
C ARG A 70 11.11 -4.48 -6.30
N LEU A 71 10.39 -3.47 -5.86
CA LEU A 71 10.99 -2.20 -5.50
C LEU A 71 11.92 -2.36 -4.32
N ARG A 72 11.52 -3.18 -3.36
CA ARG A 72 12.35 -3.43 -2.20
C ARG A 72 13.63 -4.15 -2.60
N ASN A 73 13.51 -5.16 -3.47
CA ASN A 73 14.68 -5.91 -3.92
C ASN A 73 15.61 -5.04 -4.75
N HIS A 74 15.04 -4.17 -5.54
CA HIS A 74 15.83 -3.24 -6.33
C HIS A 74 16.62 -2.32 -5.40
N GLY A 75 16.00 -1.85 -4.35
CA GLY A 75 16.68 -1.02 -3.38
C GLY A 75 17.81 -1.76 -2.69
N GLN A 76 17.58 -3.02 -2.36
CA GLN A 76 18.61 -3.81 -1.72
C GLN A 76 19.77 -4.07 -2.68
N LYS A 77 19.49 -4.25 -3.95
CA LYS A 77 20.52 -4.47 -4.92
C LYS A 77 21.37 -3.24 -5.09
N LEU A 78 20.74 -2.08 -5.17
CA LEU A 78 21.48 -0.84 -5.25
C LEU A 78 22.34 -0.62 -4.02
N ASP A 79 21.79 -0.95 -2.87
CA ASP A 79 22.51 -0.83 -1.63
C ASP A 79 23.75 -1.69 -1.66
N HIS A 80 23.62 -2.90 -2.13
CA HIS A 80 24.74 -3.82 -2.22
C HIS A 80 25.80 -3.26 -3.17
N ASP A 81 25.38 -2.68 -4.27
CA ASP A 81 26.29 -2.13 -5.26
C ASP A 81 27.06 -0.94 -4.73
N PHE A 82 26.49 -0.17 -3.85
CA PHE A 82 27.15 1.00 -3.33
C PHE A 82 27.94 0.77 -2.07
N GLY A 83 27.87 -0.42 -1.50
CA GLY A 83 28.77 -0.80 -0.42
C GLY A 83 28.30 -0.43 0.96
N GLY A 84 29.24 -0.38 1.88
CA GLY A 84 28.92 -0.30 3.29
C GLY A 84 28.20 0.92 3.78
N ARG A 85 28.49 2.06 3.18
CA ARG A 85 27.86 3.27 3.62
C ARG A 85 26.36 3.21 3.40
N VAL A 86 25.96 2.73 2.24
CA VAL A 86 24.57 2.61 1.91
C VAL A 86 23.94 1.49 2.71
N ARG A 87 24.70 0.46 2.99
CA ARG A 87 24.20 -0.64 3.78
C ARG A 87 23.81 -0.18 5.19
N ALA A 88 24.64 0.63 5.81
CA ALA A 88 24.33 1.13 7.13
C ALA A 88 23.06 1.97 7.12
N LEU A 89 22.88 2.77 6.10
CA LEU A 89 21.70 3.59 5.99
C LEU A 89 20.48 2.71 5.76
N ARG A 90 20.62 1.69 4.97
CA ARG A 90 19.51 0.78 4.70
C ARG A 90 19.07 0.08 5.97
N GLU A 91 20.01 -0.33 6.78
CA GLU A 91 19.66 -1.01 8.01
C GLU A 91 18.87 -0.10 8.93
N ARG A 92 19.25 1.16 8.98
CA ARG A 92 18.50 2.09 9.76
C ARG A 92 17.12 2.28 9.23
N VAL A 93 16.94 2.36 7.93
CA VAL A 93 15.64 2.53 7.31
C VAL A 93 14.78 1.29 7.55
N GLU A 94 15.36 0.12 7.41
CA GLU A 94 14.61 -1.09 7.63
C GLU A 94 14.14 -1.22 9.05
N SER A 95 14.95 -0.80 9.97
CA SER A 95 14.57 -0.85 11.36
C SER A 95 13.39 0.07 11.63
N ALA A 96 13.42 1.25 11.06
CA ALA A 96 12.33 2.19 11.22
C ALA A 96 11.07 1.67 10.57
N LEU A 97 11.18 1.03 9.41
CA LEU A 97 10.02 0.49 8.75
C LEU A 97 9.43 -0.67 9.51
N ALA A 98 10.27 -1.50 10.10
CA ALA A 98 9.77 -2.61 10.88
C ALA A 98 8.96 -2.14 12.05
N GLU A 99 9.39 -1.06 12.70
CA GLU A 99 8.61 -0.51 13.75
C GLU A 99 7.34 0.11 13.23
N GLY A 100 7.41 0.75 12.10
CA GLY A 100 6.22 1.36 11.53
C GLY A 100 5.24 0.37 11.00
N GLN A 101 5.70 -0.81 10.66
CA GLN A 101 4.81 -1.77 10.13
C GLN A 101 3.86 -2.33 11.10
N GLN A 102 4.04 -2.02 12.33
CA GLN A 102 3.08 -2.43 13.24
C GLN A 102 1.87 -1.64 13.11
N LEU A 103 1.82 -0.68 12.34
CA LEU A 103 0.69 0.02 12.15
C LEU A 103 -0.22 -0.75 11.46
N GLU A 104 -1.31 -0.90 11.80
CA GLU A 104 -2.10 -1.64 11.16
C GLU A 104 -2.71 -0.86 10.25
N LEU A 105 -3.17 -1.13 9.32
CA LEU A 105 -3.81 -0.43 8.33
C LEU A 105 -5.21 -0.35 8.53
#